data_171f9d59764fa13bd2102558fa4b53ed
#
_entry.id   171f9d59764fa13bd2102558fa4b53ed
#
_cell.length_a   1.000
_cell.length_b   1.000
_cell.length_c   1.000
_cell.angle_alpha   90.00
_cell.angle_beta   90.00
_cell.angle_gamma   90.00
#
_symmetry.space_group_name_H-M   'P 1'
#
loop_
_entity.id
_entity.type
_entity.pdbx_description
1 polymer ?
#
loop_
_entity_poly.entity_id
_entity_poly.type
_entity_poly.pdbx_seq_one_letter_code
_entity_poly.pdbx_strand_id
1 'polypeptide(L)'
;MSKPSVLFVCVHNAGRSQMAAAFLTHLAGDRVEVKSAGSAPANSINPAVVAALQEIGIDISHEQPKVLTTSAVEESDVVITMGCGDACPFFPGKRYLDWALPDPAGQGVVHVRPIRDEIKKLVEDLIPTLFKN
;
A
#
# COMPACT_ATOMS: atom_id res chain seq x y z
N MET A 1 3.54 -18.31 16.31
CA MET A 1 2.51 -17.93 15.32
C MET A 1 3.09 -16.94 14.34
N SER A 2 2.84 -17.16 13.07
CA SER A 2 3.34 -16.26 12.06
C SER A 2 2.53 -14.97 12.02
N LYS A 3 3.19 -13.89 11.65
CA LYS A 3 2.52 -12.60 11.48
C LYS A 3 1.66 -12.64 10.22
N PRO A 4 0.51 -11.95 10.21
CA PRO A 4 -0.19 -11.75 8.96
C PRO A 4 0.67 -10.93 8.00
N SER A 5 0.58 -11.28 6.72
CA SER A 5 1.35 -10.64 5.66
C SER A 5 0.40 -9.91 4.72
N VAL A 6 0.63 -8.62 4.51
CA VAL A 6 -0.23 -7.77 3.66
C VAL A 6 0.59 -7.18 2.53
N LEU A 7 0.09 -7.33 1.31
CA LEU A 7 0.69 -6.75 0.11
C LEU A 7 -0.25 -5.69 -0.47
N PHE A 8 0.26 -4.47 -0.61
CA PHE A 8 -0.46 -3.40 -1.27
C PHE A 8 0.03 -3.26 -2.71
N VAL A 9 -0.88 -3.25 -3.66
CA VAL A 9 -0.56 -3.20 -5.09
C VAL A 9 -1.27 -2.04 -5.76
N CYS A 10 -0.51 -1.21 -6.48
CA CYS A 10 -1.07 -0.23 -7.40
C CYS A 10 -0.26 -0.29 -8.69
N VAL A 11 -0.51 0.62 -9.64
CA VAL A 11 0.19 0.56 -10.93
C VAL A 11 1.66 0.91 -10.77
N HIS A 12 1.95 2.08 -10.22
CA HIS A 12 3.32 2.63 -10.21
C HIS A 12 4.11 2.36 -8.93
N ASN A 13 3.45 1.93 -7.86
CA ASN A 13 4.07 1.80 -6.52
C ASN A 13 4.85 3.06 -6.11
N ALA A 14 4.34 4.21 -6.51
CA ALA A 14 4.95 5.50 -6.24
C ALA A 14 4.05 6.42 -5.41
N GLY A 15 2.84 5.99 -5.08
CA GLY A 15 1.87 6.80 -4.36
C GLY A 15 0.99 5.98 -3.42
N ARG A 16 -0.15 5.50 -3.92
CA ARG A 16 -1.19 4.86 -3.09
C ARG A 16 -0.67 3.68 -2.29
N SER A 17 -0.02 2.72 -2.92
CA SER A 17 0.47 1.53 -2.23
C SER A 17 1.60 1.86 -1.25
N GLN A 18 2.44 2.85 -1.57
CA GLN A 18 3.49 3.30 -0.65
C GLN A 18 2.89 3.95 0.60
N MET A 19 1.85 4.77 0.43
CA MET A 19 1.17 5.39 1.57
C MET A 19 0.51 4.34 2.46
N ALA A 20 -0.19 3.38 1.85
CA ALA A 20 -0.86 2.31 2.60
C ALA A 20 0.16 1.46 3.38
N ALA A 21 1.26 1.08 2.75
CA ALA A 21 2.30 0.30 3.40
C ALA A 21 2.92 1.09 4.56
N ALA A 22 3.16 2.38 4.36
CA ALA A 22 3.73 3.24 5.40
C ALA A 22 2.80 3.35 6.61
N PHE A 23 1.51 3.56 6.38
CA PHE A 23 0.54 3.63 7.48
C PHE A 23 0.44 2.32 8.24
N LEU A 24 0.38 1.19 7.55
CA LEU A 24 0.27 -0.10 8.21
C LEU A 24 1.51 -0.39 9.04
N THR A 25 2.69 -0.11 8.49
CA THR A 25 3.95 -0.26 9.22
C THR A 25 3.98 0.64 10.46
N HIS A 26 3.54 1.88 10.30
CA HIS A 26 3.54 2.87 11.40
C HIS A 26 2.55 2.49 12.50
N LEU A 27 1.35 2.03 12.13
CA LEU A 27 0.28 1.76 13.09
C LEU A 27 0.34 0.37 13.71
N ALA A 28 0.74 -0.63 12.95
CA ALA A 28 0.79 -2.03 13.42
C ALA A 28 2.19 -2.48 13.84
N GLY A 29 3.24 -1.82 13.33
CA GLY A 29 4.61 -2.15 13.69
C GLY A 29 4.99 -3.59 13.36
N ASP A 30 5.65 -4.24 14.31
CA ASP A 30 6.18 -5.58 14.11
C ASP A 30 5.12 -6.68 14.07
N ARG A 31 3.85 -6.34 14.30
CA ARG A 31 2.78 -7.34 14.34
C ARG A 31 2.35 -7.81 12.96
N VAL A 32 2.72 -7.08 11.89
CA VAL A 32 2.31 -7.36 10.51
C VAL A 32 3.53 -7.28 9.60
N GLU A 33 3.62 -8.22 8.66
CA GLU A 33 4.60 -8.12 7.59
C GLU A 33 3.98 -7.34 6.44
N VAL A 34 4.61 -6.23 6.05
CA VAL A 34 4.04 -5.29 5.08
C VAL A 34 4.92 -5.22 3.84
N LYS A 35 4.28 -5.36 2.67
CA LYS A 35 4.94 -5.24 1.37
C LYS A 35 4.11 -4.34 0.47
N SER A 36 4.76 -3.73 -0.52
CA SER A 36 4.08 -2.98 -1.57
C SER A 36 4.77 -3.23 -2.89
N ALA A 37 4.01 -3.13 -3.99
CA ALA A 37 4.53 -3.37 -5.32
C ALA A 37 3.65 -2.71 -6.37
N GLY A 38 4.16 -2.61 -7.60
CA GLY A 38 3.43 -2.06 -8.73
C GLY A 38 3.53 -2.94 -9.96
N SER A 39 2.46 -2.99 -10.74
CA SER A 39 2.44 -3.74 -11.99
C SER A 39 3.34 -3.09 -13.06
N ALA A 40 3.54 -1.76 -12.97
CA ALA A 40 4.43 -1.01 -13.84
C ALA A 40 5.12 0.07 -12.99
N PRO A 41 6.11 -0.32 -12.17
CA PRO A 41 6.69 0.61 -11.19
C PRO A 41 7.38 1.80 -11.82
N ALA A 42 7.20 2.96 -11.20
CA ALA A 42 7.88 4.19 -11.60
C ALA A 42 9.34 4.15 -11.16
N ASN A 43 10.12 5.14 -11.59
CA ASN A 43 11.54 5.21 -11.23
C ASN A 43 11.77 5.69 -9.80
N SER A 44 10.83 6.44 -9.26
CA SER A 44 10.95 7.00 -7.91
C SER A 44 9.57 7.26 -7.32
N ILE A 45 9.54 7.46 -6.00
CA ILE A 45 8.31 7.82 -5.28
C ILE A 45 7.87 9.23 -5.70
N ASN A 46 6.57 9.44 -5.83
CA ASN A 46 5.99 10.75 -6.12
C ASN A 46 6.39 11.73 -5.00
N PRO A 47 7.09 12.83 -5.32
CA PRO A 47 7.54 13.78 -4.28
C PRO A 47 6.40 14.38 -3.45
N ALA A 48 5.22 14.58 -4.06
CA ALA A 48 4.05 15.09 -3.35
C ALA A 48 3.58 14.09 -2.28
N VAL A 49 3.72 12.79 -2.55
CA VAL A 49 3.38 11.74 -1.60
C VAL A 49 4.36 11.75 -0.43
N VAL A 50 5.65 11.87 -0.70
CA VAL A 50 6.66 11.98 0.36
C VAL A 50 6.37 13.17 1.25
N ALA A 51 6.06 14.33 0.65
CA ALA A 51 5.75 15.56 1.41
C ALA A 51 4.49 15.39 2.25
N ALA A 52 3.44 14.79 1.68
CA ALA A 52 2.17 14.60 2.39
C ALA A 52 2.34 13.70 3.62
N LEU A 53 3.17 12.67 3.54
CA LEU A 53 3.44 11.80 4.69
C LEU A 53 4.34 12.47 5.72
N GLN A 54 5.30 13.28 5.28
CA GLN A 54 6.15 14.04 6.20
C GLN A 54 5.35 15.00 7.06
N GLU A 55 4.27 15.56 6.53
CA GLU A 55 3.39 16.45 7.28
C GLU A 55 2.84 15.81 8.56
N ILE A 56 2.71 14.50 8.55
CA ILE A 56 2.16 13.75 9.68
C ILE A 56 3.21 12.86 10.35
N GLY A 57 4.48 13.15 10.11
CA GLY A 57 5.59 12.50 10.81
C GLY A 57 6.04 11.16 10.25
N ILE A 58 5.65 10.82 9.03
CA ILE A 58 6.05 9.56 8.39
C ILE A 58 7.02 9.86 7.26
N ASP A 59 8.22 9.30 7.33
CA ASP A 59 9.27 9.50 6.33
C ASP A 59 9.40 8.25 5.44
N ILE A 60 9.10 8.41 4.14
CA ILE A 60 9.31 7.35 3.16
C ILE A 60 10.34 7.75 2.09
N SER A 61 11.15 8.77 2.37
CA SER A 61 12.14 9.26 1.41
C SER A 61 13.17 8.21 1.00
N HIS A 62 13.37 7.19 1.83
CA HIS A 62 14.29 6.09 1.57
C HIS A 62 13.66 4.92 0.80
N GLU A 63 12.34 4.94 0.59
CA GLU A 63 11.65 3.89 -0.13
C GLU A 63 11.81 4.02 -1.64
N GLN A 64 11.60 2.91 -2.35
CA GLN A 64 11.65 2.88 -3.80
C GLN A 64 10.49 2.05 -4.35
N PRO A 65 10.01 2.39 -5.56
CA PRO A 65 9.01 1.54 -6.22
C PRO A 65 9.58 0.15 -6.49
N LYS A 66 8.72 -0.86 -6.33
CA LYS A 66 9.10 -2.27 -6.50
C LYS A 66 8.15 -2.93 -7.51
N VAL A 67 8.70 -3.83 -8.31
CA VAL A 67 7.88 -4.57 -9.29
C VAL A 67 7.05 -5.64 -8.59
N LEU A 68 5.81 -5.79 -9.04
CA LEU A 68 4.95 -6.87 -8.55
C LEU A 68 5.47 -8.21 -9.06
N THR A 69 5.64 -9.16 -8.15
CA THR A 69 6.06 -10.51 -8.49
C THR A 69 5.00 -11.52 -8.06
N THR A 70 4.95 -12.66 -8.75
CA THR A 70 4.06 -13.76 -8.38
C THR A 70 4.38 -14.24 -6.97
N SER A 71 5.67 -14.31 -6.62
CA SER A 71 6.09 -14.73 -5.28
C SER A 71 5.55 -13.81 -4.19
N ALA A 72 5.54 -12.51 -4.41
CA ALA A 72 5.04 -11.56 -3.43
C ALA A 72 3.56 -11.80 -3.13
N VAL A 73 2.75 -12.05 -4.18
CA VAL A 73 1.33 -12.37 -4.01
C VAL A 73 1.17 -13.71 -3.30
N GLU A 74 1.91 -14.72 -3.73
CA GLU A 74 1.81 -16.07 -3.18
C GLU A 74 2.16 -16.11 -1.69
N GLU A 75 3.13 -15.33 -1.26
CA GLU A 75 3.58 -15.27 0.13
C GLU A 75 2.68 -14.43 1.04
N SER A 76 1.77 -13.66 0.47
CA SER A 76 0.93 -12.74 1.25
C SER A 76 -0.38 -13.38 1.65
N ASP A 77 -0.85 -13.08 2.86
CA ASP A 77 -2.15 -13.54 3.36
C ASP A 77 -3.28 -12.66 2.84
N VAL A 78 -3.03 -11.36 2.74
CA VAL A 78 -4.00 -10.37 2.25
C VAL A 78 -3.35 -9.58 1.13
N VAL A 79 -4.06 -9.45 0.02
CA VAL A 79 -3.61 -8.65 -1.12
C VAL A 79 -4.63 -7.53 -1.34
N ILE A 80 -4.16 -6.29 -1.31
CA ILE A 80 -5.04 -5.12 -1.47
C ILE A 80 -4.63 -4.39 -2.73
N THR A 81 -5.51 -4.42 -3.74
CA THR A 81 -5.27 -3.74 -5.00
C THR A 81 -5.83 -2.33 -4.94
N MET A 82 -5.12 -1.41 -5.58
CA MET A 82 -5.45 0.01 -5.55
C MET A 82 -5.35 0.57 -6.96
N GLY A 83 -6.12 -0.05 -7.88
CA GLY A 83 -6.18 0.39 -9.26
C GLY A 83 -5.28 -0.35 -10.23
N CYS A 84 -4.77 -1.54 -9.86
CA CYS A 84 -3.94 -2.32 -10.79
C CYS A 84 -4.77 -3.14 -11.79
N GLY A 85 -6.08 -3.17 -11.64
CA GLY A 85 -6.95 -3.92 -12.55
C GLY A 85 -6.67 -5.40 -12.53
N ASP A 86 -6.60 -6.01 -13.73
CA ASP A 86 -6.38 -7.45 -13.89
C ASP A 86 -4.90 -7.84 -13.86
N ALA A 87 -4.00 -6.89 -13.64
CA ALA A 87 -2.55 -7.15 -13.66
C ALA A 87 -2.08 -7.94 -12.44
N CYS A 88 -2.86 -7.97 -11.37
CA CYS A 88 -2.48 -8.66 -10.14
C CYS A 88 -2.82 -10.16 -10.24
N PRO A 89 -1.84 -11.08 -10.02
CA PRO A 89 -2.13 -12.52 -10.03
C PRO A 89 -3.11 -12.89 -8.92
N PHE A 90 -3.92 -13.90 -9.19
CA PHE A 90 -4.92 -14.38 -8.23
C PHE A 90 -4.58 -15.81 -7.78
N PHE A 91 -4.49 -16.02 -6.49
CA PHE A 91 -4.29 -17.34 -5.89
C PHE A 91 -5.45 -17.67 -4.96
N PRO A 92 -6.06 -18.86 -5.10
CA PRO A 92 -7.14 -19.27 -4.19
C PRO A 92 -6.66 -19.34 -2.73
N GLY A 93 -7.58 -19.08 -1.81
CA GLY A 93 -7.29 -19.21 -0.38
C GLY A 93 -6.74 -17.97 0.27
N LYS A 94 -6.52 -16.91 -0.48
CA LYS A 94 -6.05 -15.62 0.05
C LYS A 94 -7.19 -14.62 0.13
N ARG A 95 -7.03 -13.64 1.00
CA ARG A 95 -7.99 -12.55 1.12
C ARG A 95 -7.61 -11.44 0.15
N TYR A 96 -8.51 -11.11 -0.76
CA TYR A 96 -8.30 -10.03 -1.73
C TYR A 96 -9.26 -8.88 -1.45
N LEU A 97 -8.71 -7.67 -1.39
CA LEU A 97 -9.49 -6.45 -1.24
C LEU A 97 -9.13 -5.49 -2.37
N ASP A 98 -10.08 -4.67 -2.76
CA ASP A 98 -9.85 -3.64 -3.77
C ASP A 98 -10.28 -2.29 -3.19
N TRP A 99 -9.32 -1.37 -3.05
CA TRP A 99 -9.58 -0.02 -2.55
C TRP A 99 -9.59 0.94 -3.73
N ALA A 100 -10.78 1.41 -4.07
CA ALA A 100 -10.96 2.35 -5.17
C ALA A 100 -10.58 3.75 -4.71
N LEU A 101 -9.44 4.25 -5.18
CA LEU A 101 -8.89 5.55 -4.79
C LEU A 101 -8.41 6.31 -6.02
N PRO A 102 -8.52 7.66 -6.01
CA PRO A 102 -7.94 8.46 -7.08
C PRO A 102 -6.43 8.27 -7.18
N ASP A 103 -5.88 8.37 -8.39
CA ASP A 103 -4.44 8.26 -8.62
C ASP A 103 -3.80 9.62 -8.39
N PRO A 104 -2.83 9.74 -7.45
CA PRO A 104 -2.16 11.02 -7.19
C PRO A 104 -1.07 11.37 -8.20
N ALA A 105 -0.83 10.54 -9.21
CA ALA A 105 0.21 10.79 -10.20
C ALA A 105 0.02 12.13 -10.89
N GLY A 106 1.07 12.94 -10.94
CA GLY A 106 1.03 14.25 -11.56
C GLY A 106 0.31 15.33 -10.77
N GLN A 107 -0.16 15.00 -9.56
CA GLN A 107 -0.89 15.94 -8.70
C GLN A 107 0.03 16.51 -7.61
N GLY A 108 -0.32 17.71 -7.14
CA GLY A 108 0.41 18.33 -6.03
C GLY A 108 -0.06 17.82 -4.66
N VAL A 109 0.62 18.28 -3.61
CA VAL A 109 0.34 17.86 -2.22
C VAL A 109 -1.12 18.10 -1.84
N VAL A 110 -1.73 19.19 -2.31
CA VAL A 110 -3.14 19.53 -2.01
C VAL A 110 -4.07 18.40 -2.43
N HIS A 111 -3.80 17.76 -3.57
CA HIS A 111 -4.63 16.66 -4.07
C HIS A 111 -4.28 15.33 -3.41
N VAL A 112 -3.06 15.18 -2.91
CA VAL A 112 -2.62 13.97 -2.22
C VAL A 112 -3.19 13.87 -0.81
N ARG A 113 -3.34 15.00 -0.12
CA ARG A 113 -3.81 15.01 1.27
C ARG A 113 -5.11 14.25 1.51
N PRO A 114 -6.20 14.49 0.74
CA PRO A 114 -7.43 13.72 0.96
C PRO A 114 -7.27 12.24 0.64
N ILE A 115 -6.45 11.89 -0.34
CA ILE A 115 -6.16 10.50 -0.66
C ILE A 115 -5.41 9.86 0.49
N ARG A 116 -4.40 10.54 1.02
CA ARG A 116 -3.66 10.10 2.21
C ARG A 116 -4.57 9.82 3.39
N ASP A 117 -5.48 10.76 3.68
CA ASP A 117 -6.36 10.65 4.83
C ASP A 117 -7.37 9.51 4.68
N GLU A 118 -7.85 9.27 3.45
CA GLU A 118 -8.73 8.14 3.15
C GLU A 118 -8.00 6.81 3.33
N ILE A 119 -6.76 6.72 2.84
CA ILE A 119 -5.94 5.51 2.98
C ILE A 119 -5.67 5.22 4.45
N LYS A 120 -5.37 6.26 5.23
CA LYS A 120 -5.15 6.10 6.67
C LYS A 120 -6.36 5.46 7.34
N LYS A 121 -7.55 5.95 7.02
CA LYS A 121 -8.80 5.41 7.58
C LYS A 121 -9.00 3.95 7.18
N LEU A 122 -8.75 3.63 5.91
CA LEU A 122 -8.89 2.26 5.42
C LEU A 122 -7.92 1.32 6.13
N VAL A 123 -6.69 1.77 6.37
CA VAL A 123 -5.69 0.98 7.10
C VAL A 123 -6.10 0.80 8.57
N GLU A 124 -6.60 1.86 9.20
CA GLU A 124 -7.08 1.77 10.58
C GLU A 124 -8.20 0.75 10.71
N ASP A 125 -9.12 0.71 9.75
CA ASP A 125 -10.23 -0.25 9.74
C ASP A 125 -9.76 -1.68 9.42
N LEU A 126 -8.67 -1.81 8.67
CA LEU A 126 -8.10 -3.09 8.29
C LEU A 126 -7.45 -3.81 9.46
N ILE A 127 -6.71 -3.09 10.29
CA ILE A 127 -5.86 -3.68 11.34
C ILE A 127 -6.60 -4.67 12.24
N PRO A 128 -7.79 -4.33 12.81
CA PRO A 128 -8.49 -5.30 13.66
C PRO A 128 -8.84 -6.60 12.95
N THR A 129 -9.06 -6.55 11.63
CA THR A 129 -9.44 -7.73 10.86
C THR A 129 -8.27 -8.68 10.61
N LEU A 130 -7.03 -8.20 10.75
CA LEU A 130 -5.83 -9.02 10.52
C LEU A 130 -5.58 -9.98 11.67
N PHE A 131 -6.05 -9.66 12.87
CA PHE A 131 -5.80 -10.45 14.07
C PHE A 131 -7.04 -11.20 14.56
N LYS A 132 -8.07 -11.24 13.74
CA LYS A 132 -9.31 -11.91 14.07
C LYS A 132 -9.22 -13.38 13.67
N ASN A 133 -9.55 -14.25 14.59
CA ASN A 133 -9.55 -15.70 14.35
C ASN A 133 -10.87 -16.14 13.72
#